data_935ee685afd98894e4e81f95b1bbb587
#
_entry.id   935ee685afd98894e4e81f95b1bbb587
#
_cell.length_a   1.000
_cell.length_b   1.000
_cell.length_c   1.000
_cell.angle_alpha   90.00
_cell.angle_beta   90.00
_cell.angle_gamma   90.00
#
_symmetry.space_group_name_H-M   'P 1'
#
loop_
_entity.id
_entity.type
_entity.pdbx_description
1 polymer ?
#
loop_
_entity_poly.entity_id
_entity_poly.type
_entity_poly.pdbx_seq_one_letter_code
_entity_poly.pdbx_strand_id
1 'polypeptide(L)'
;MNTSSMKRAITIVLVGTAASVCPVRANTQTRLGVASGAMFSVYQATSLPSSQLINPEELVKILQSSKGEKPLMIQVGSHVLYQQAHIPGSEYIGPASSESGLQSLRKRVESLPRNKFIVIYCGCCPWSHCPNVKPADDALRAMGFTNVKVLYISNNFGADWVDKGYPVAKGD
;
A
#
# COMPACT_ATOMS: atom_id res chain seq x y z
N MET A 1 -57.23 -13.43 38.73
CA MET A 1 -58.64 -13.69 38.32
C MET A 1 -58.66 -13.66 36.81
N ASN A 2 -58.90 -14.66 36.24
CA ASN A 2 -59.69 -15.51 35.36
C ASN A 2 -58.79 -16.04 34.21
N THR A 3 -58.34 -17.24 34.20
CA THR A 3 -58.83 -18.58 33.75
C THR A 3 -59.81 -18.55 32.58
N SER A 4 -59.37 -19.16 31.45
CA SER A 4 -60.15 -20.11 30.63
C SER A 4 -59.27 -20.50 29.41
N SER A 5 -58.67 -21.63 29.28
CA SER A 5 -59.08 -23.02 29.07
C SER A 5 -60.09 -23.22 27.94
N MET A 6 -59.65 -23.95 26.91
CA MET A 6 -60.33 -25.14 26.31
C MET A 6 -59.88 -25.32 24.85
N LYS A 7 -59.17 -26.41 24.61
CA LYS A 7 -59.57 -27.77 24.15
C LYS A 7 -59.60 -27.93 22.61
N ARG A 8 -58.68 -28.80 22.14
CA ARG A 8 -58.83 -29.98 21.28
C ARG A 8 -59.62 -29.89 19.96
N ALA A 9 -58.92 -30.22 18.89
CA ALA A 9 -59.42 -31.30 18.00
C ALA A 9 -58.25 -31.89 17.17
N ILE A 10 -58.08 -33.15 17.31
CA ILE A 10 -57.24 -34.06 16.52
C ILE A 10 -58.05 -34.42 15.30
N THR A 11 -57.50 -34.31 14.10
CA THR A 11 -58.01 -35.02 12.92
C THR A 11 -56.81 -35.64 12.20
N ILE A 12 -56.76 -36.96 12.34
CA ILE A 12 -55.88 -37.84 11.56
C ILE A 12 -56.61 -38.19 10.26
N VAL A 13 -55.98 -37.94 9.15
CA VAL A 13 -56.36 -38.63 7.88
C VAL A 13 -55.09 -39.22 7.30
N LEU A 14 -55.12 -40.55 7.33
CA LEU A 14 -54.22 -41.42 6.57
C LEU A 14 -54.75 -41.53 5.15
N VAL A 15 -53.87 -41.73 4.18
CA VAL A 15 -53.88 -42.63 3.02
C VAL A 15 -53.19 -41.97 1.83
N GLY A 16 -52.27 -42.71 1.27
CA GLY A 16 -51.89 -42.54 -0.13
C GLY A 16 -50.42 -42.77 -0.46
N THR A 17 -49.98 -44.02 -0.53
CA THR A 17 -48.72 -44.45 -1.10
C THR A 17 -48.70 -44.25 -2.60
N ALA A 18 -47.65 -43.52 -3.10
CA ALA A 18 -47.22 -43.68 -4.45
C ALA A 18 -45.68 -43.57 -4.48
N ALA A 19 -45.04 -44.70 -4.61
CA ALA A 19 -43.61 -44.83 -4.86
C ALA A 19 -43.32 -44.41 -6.30
N SER A 20 -42.68 -43.29 -6.51
CA SER A 20 -42.13 -42.94 -7.80
C SER A 20 -40.61 -43.02 -7.71
N VAL A 21 -40.09 -44.12 -8.22
CA VAL A 21 -38.67 -44.39 -8.32
C VAL A 21 -38.14 -43.58 -9.51
N CYS A 22 -37.48 -42.44 -9.25
CA CYS A 22 -36.65 -41.77 -10.23
C CYS A 22 -35.23 -42.32 -10.19
N PRO A 23 -34.62 -42.67 -11.29
CA PRO A 23 -33.24 -43.13 -11.33
C PRO A 23 -32.29 -41.97 -11.06
N VAL A 24 -31.54 -42.09 -9.99
CA VAL A 24 -30.41 -41.20 -9.67
C VAL A 24 -29.32 -41.49 -10.71
N ARG A 25 -29.18 -40.62 -11.71
CA ARG A 25 -27.96 -40.55 -12.49
C ARG A 25 -26.84 -39.99 -11.61
N ALA A 26 -25.98 -40.89 -11.20
CA ALA A 26 -24.70 -40.52 -10.61
C ALA A 26 -23.85 -39.81 -11.67
N ASN A 27 -23.82 -38.49 -11.62
CA ASN A 27 -22.85 -37.69 -12.38
C ASN A 27 -21.63 -37.50 -11.50
N THR A 28 -20.74 -38.49 -11.51
CA THR A 28 -19.43 -38.41 -10.88
C THR A 28 -18.55 -37.48 -11.68
N GLN A 29 -18.72 -36.20 -11.56
CA GLN A 29 -17.71 -35.26 -11.99
C GLN A 29 -16.77 -35.01 -10.81
N THR A 30 -15.76 -35.86 -10.73
CA THR A 30 -14.55 -35.60 -9.93
C THR A 30 -13.86 -34.37 -10.53
N ARG A 31 -14.25 -33.17 -10.10
CA ARG A 31 -13.44 -31.99 -10.31
C ARG A 31 -12.32 -32.03 -9.29
N LEU A 32 -11.19 -32.58 -9.71
CA LEU A 32 -9.90 -32.24 -9.11
C LEU A 32 -9.66 -30.76 -9.41
N GLY A 33 -10.22 -29.91 -8.55
CA GLY A 33 -9.89 -28.51 -8.48
C GLY A 33 -8.52 -28.38 -7.83
N VAL A 34 -7.45 -28.50 -8.62
CA VAL A 34 -6.13 -28.01 -8.20
C VAL A 34 -6.27 -26.49 -8.13
N ALA A 35 -6.63 -25.98 -6.96
CA ALA A 35 -6.45 -24.58 -6.65
C ALA A 35 -4.94 -24.35 -6.51
N SER A 36 -4.23 -24.35 -7.64
CA SER A 36 -2.91 -23.79 -7.73
C SER A 36 -3.07 -22.28 -7.70
N GLY A 37 -3.30 -21.76 -6.49
CA GLY A 37 -3.17 -20.36 -6.18
C GLY A 37 -1.69 -20.00 -6.22
N ALA A 38 -1.09 -20.02 -7.40
CA ALA A 38 0.15 -19.31 -7.64
C ALA A 38 -0.19 -17.82 -7.38
N MET A 39 0.13 -17.34 -6.19
CA MET A 39 0.26 -15.92 -5.94
C MET A 39 1.43 -15.43 -6.80
N PHE A 40 1.13 -15.15 -8.05
CA PHE A 40 1.99 -14.27 -8.83
C PHE A 40 1.86 -12.92 -8.16
N SER A 41 2.83 -12.60 -7.29
CA SER A 41 3.10 -11.24 -6.90
C SER A 41 3.46 -10.51 -8.19
N VAL A 42 2.46 -9.92 -8.81
CA VAL A 42 2.66 -9.03 -9.95
C VAL A 42 3.38 -7.84 -9.37
N TYR A 43 4.69 -7.79 -9.52
CA TYR A 43 5.45 -6.56 -9.31
C TYR A 43 4.89 -5.54 -10.30
N GLN A 44 3.93 -4.75 -9.84
CA GLN A 44 3.42 -3.65 -10.63
C GLN A 44 4.53 -2.61 -10.75
N ALA A 45 4.99 -2.40 -11.96
CA ALA A 45 5.90 -1.31 -12.25
C ALA A 45 5.35 -0.01 -11.65
N THR A 46 6.19 0.74 -10.97
CA THR A 46 5.78 2.01 -10.35
C THR A 46 5.39 2.99 -11.46
N SER A 47 4.10 3.19 -11.66
CA SER A 47 3.59 4.18 -12.60
C SER A 47 2.98 5.35 -11.83
N LEU A 48 3.66 6.48 -11.85
CA LEU A 48 3.16 7.75 -11.31
C LEU A 48 3.17 8.79 -12.43
N PRO A 49 2.19 9.69 -12.49
CA PRO A 49 2.21 10.80 -13.44
C PRO A 49 3.46 11.65 -13.27
N SER A 50 4.03 12.13 -14.36
CA SER A 50 5.23 13.00 -14.32
C SER A 50 5.03 14.25 -13.45
N SER A 51 3.80 14.75 -13.37
CA SER A 51 3.44 15.87 -12.49
C SER A 51 3.61 15.58 -10.99
N GLN A 52 3.70 14.30 -10.60
CA GLN A 52 3.94 13.87 -9.22
C GLN A 52 5.43 13.60 -8.94
N LEU A 53 6.25 13.60 -9.95
CA LEU A 53 7.67 13.32 -9.83
C LEU A 53 8.47 14.62 -9.64
N ILE A 54 9.63 14.49 -9.00
CA ILE A 54 10.68 15.50 -8.95
C ILE A 54 12.01 14.82 -9.29
N ASN A 55 12.80 15.44 -10.16
CA ASN A 55 14.12 14.92 -10.52
C ASN A 55 15.17 15.28 -9.46
N PRO A 56 16.27 14.50 -9.33
CA PRO A 56 17.34 14.79 -8.39
C PRO A 56 17.90 16.20 -8.51
N GLU A 57 18.18 16.68 -9.72
CA GLU A 57 18.73 18.03 -9.98
C GLU A 57 17.79 19.14 -9.53
N GLU A 58 16.49 18.98 -9.73
CA GLU A 58 15.47 19.93 -9.31
C GLU A 58 15.38 19.97 -7.78
N LEU A 59 15.37 18.80 -7.14
CA LEU A 59 15.32 18.68 -5.70
C LEU A 59 16.56 19.30 -5.04
N VAL A 60 17.76 19.04 -5.56
CA VAL A 60 19.01 19.64 -5.06
C VAL A 60 18.94 21.16 -5.09
N LYS A 61 18.46 21.76 -6.19
CA LYS A 61 18.27 23.21 -6.29
C LYS A 61 17.34 23.75 -5.21
N ILE A 62 16.24 23.05 -4.94
CA ILE A 62 15.30 23.41 -3.87
C ILE A 62 15.98 23.31 -2.50
N LEU A 63 16.69 22.22 -2.23
CA LEU A 63 17.36 21.99 -0.95
C LEU A 63 18.50 22.99 -0.68
N GLN A 64 19.21 23.43 -1.71
CA GLN A 64 20.31 24.41 -1.61
C GLN A 64 19.83 25.86 -1.65
N SER A 65 18.64 26.14 -2.13
CA SER A 65 18.10 27.49 -2.19
C SER A 65 17.98 28.09 -0.77
N SER A 66 18.35 29.35 -0.59
CA SER A 66 18.06 30.11 0.62
C SER A 66 16.62 30.64 0.69
N LYS A 67 15.88 30.52 -0.42
CA LYS A 67 14.52 31.06 -0.56
C LYS A 67 13.49 29.91 -0.69
N GLY A 68 12.30 30.16 -0.18
CA GLY A 68 11.19 29.23 -0.28
C GLY A 68 11.14 28.18 0.84
N GLU A 69 10.02 27.47 0.89
CA GLU A 69 9.80 26.40 1.86
C GLU A 69 10.58 25.14 1.43
N LYS A 70 11.28 24.56 2.40
CA LYS A 70 11.90 23.23 2.21
C LYS A 70 10.86 22.13 2.38
N PRO A 71 10.92 21.10 1.54
CA PRO A 71 10.07 19.95 1.72
C PRO A 71 10.43 19.19 3.01
N LEU A 72 9.42 18.58 3.61
CA LEU A 72 9.63 17.46 4.50
C LEU A 72 10.10 16.28 3.66
N MET A 73 11.34 15.84 3.88
CA MET A 73 11.95 14.72 3.18
C MET A 73 11.68 13.42 3.94
N ILE A 74 11.09 12.42 3.30
CA ILE A 74 10.78 11.13 3.93
C ILE A 74 11.34 9.98 3.09
N GLN A 75 12.18 9.16 3.71
CA GLN A 75 12.67 7.91 3.13
C GLN A 75 11.75 6.76 3.55
N VAL A 76 11.24 6.02 2.55
CA VAL A 76 10.23 4.96 2.74
C VAL A 76 10.72 3.57 2.31
N GLY A 77 12.03 3.35 2.35
CA GLY A 77 12.65 2.09 1.92
C GLY A 77 13.36 1.35 3.05
N SER A 78 14.57 0.85 2.75
CA SER A 78 15.39 0.05 3.67
C SER A 78 16.11 0.94 4.69
N HIS A 79 16.04 0.59 5.98
CA HIS A 79 16.78 1.28 7.06
C HIS A 79 18.29 1.16 6.88
N VAL A 80 18.77 -0.02 6.51
CA VAL A 80 20.21 -0.24 6.28
C VAL A 80 20.75 0.69 5.20
N LEU A 81 20.02 0.88 4.11
CA LEU A 81 20.43 1.79 3.05
C LEU A 81 20.33 3.26 3.48
N TYR A 82 19.34 3.61 4.29
CA TYR A 82 19.23 4.95 4.88
C TYR A 82 20.45 5.28 5.74
N GLN A 83 20.85 4.37 6.63
CA GLN A 83 22.04 4.54 7.47
C GLN A 83 23.35 4.65 6.66
N GLN A 84 23.44 3.96 5.53
CA GLN A 84 24.62 4.04 4.65
C GLN A 84 24.72 5.40 3.95
N ALA A 85 23.61 5.88 3.40
CA ALA A 85 23.54 7.18 2.76
C ALA A 85 22.08 7.64 2.59
N HIS A 86 21.77 8.86 3.01
CA HIS A 86 20.46 9.48 2.82
C HIS A 86 20.58 10.98 2.52
N ILE A 87 19.49 11.61 2.08
CA ILE A 87 19.43 13.05 1.87
C ILE A 87 19.48 13.76 3.22
N PRO A 88 20.39 14.74 3.43
CA PRO A 88 20.49 15.44 4.70
C PRO A 88 19.15 16.04 5.14
N GLY A 89 18.78 15.81 6.40
CA GLY A 89 17.51 16.27 6.97
C GLY A 89 16.29 15.45 6.56
N SER A 90 16.47 14.33 5.87
CA SER A 90 15.37 13.41 5.65
C SER A 90 15.11 12.54 6.88
N GLU A 91 13.85 12.10 7.03
CA GLU A 91 13.42 11.21 8.10
C GLU A 91 13.19 9.81 7.55
N TYR A 92 13.64 8.81 8.28
CA TYR A 92 13.32 7.41 7.98
C TYR A 92 11.99 7.03 8.63
N ILE A 93 11.06 6.49 7.84
CA ILE A 93 9.75 6.06 8.35
C ILE A 93 9.55 4.54 8.31
N GLY A 94 10.33 3.84 7.51
CA GLY A 94 10.20 2.40 7.29
C GLY A 94 9.69 2.05 5.90
N PRO A 95 9.73 0.76 5.53
CA PRO A 95 9.31 0.34 4.20
C PRO A 95 7.79 0.47 4.05
N ALA A 96 7.37 1.36 3.16
CA ALA A 96 5.94 1.59 2.90
C ALA A 96 5.25 0.44 2.14
N SER A 97 6.00 -0.59 1.74
CA SER A 97 5.45 -1.87 1.30
C SER A 97 4.88 -2.71 2.43
N SER A 98 5.11 -2.32 3.70
CA SER A 98 4.55 -2.96 4.88
C SER A 98 3.47 -2.09 5.53
N GLU A 99 2.48 -2.71 6.16
CA GLU A 99 1.43 -1.98 6.88
C GLU A 99 2.00 -1.16 8.04
N SER A 100 3.00 -1.68 8.76
CA SER A 100 3.66 -0.94 9.84
C SER A 100 4.36 0.33 9.34
N GLY A 101 5.02 0.28 8.18
CA GLY A 101 5.63 1.45 7.55
C GLY A 101 4.58 2.48 7.13
N LEU A 102 3.47 2.03 6.55
CA LEU A 102 2.35 2.92 6.19
C LEU A 102 1.70 3.56 7.42
N GLN A 103 1.53 2.82 8.52
CA GLN A 103 1.00 3.36 9.78
C GLN A 103 1.95 4.41 10.37
N SER A 104 3.26 4.15 10.35
CA SER A 104 4.28 5.11 10.78
C SER A 104 4.24 6.39 9.94
N LEU A 105 4.11 6.25 8.61
CA LEU A 105 3.98 7.39 7.71
C LEU A 105 2.72 8.22 8.04
N ARG A 106 1.56 7.57 8.15
CA ARG A 106 0.30 8.26 8.49
C ARG A 106 0.41 9.01 9.81
N LYS A 107 0.92 8.35 10.85
CA LYS A 107 1.13 8.95 12.17
C LYS A 107 2.06 10.16 12.12
N ARG A 108 3.18 10.05 11.36
CA ARG A 108 4.15 11.14 11.23
C ARG A 108 3.53 12.41 10.63
N VAL A 109 2.61 12.26 9.69
CA VAL A 109 2.06 13.40 8.95
C VAL A 109 0.66 13.84 9.40
N GLU A 110 0.02 13.13 10.33
CA GLU A 110 -1.39 13.32 10.69
C GLU A 110 -1.74 14.76 11.09
N SER A 111 -0.83 15.42 11.82
CA SER A 111 -0.98 16.79 12.33
C SER A 111 -0.51 17.87 11.36
N LEU A 112 0.06 17.50 10.21
CA LEU A 112 0.58 18.47 9.25
C LEU A 112 -0.55 19.10 8.41
N PRO A 113 -0.40 20.37 7.99
CA PRO A 113 -1.32 20.99 7.05
C PRO A 113 -1.31 20.25 5.71
N ARG A 114 -2.48 20.08 5.08
CA ARG A 114 -2.63 19.27 3.86
C ARG A 114 -1.93 19.82 2.63
N ASN A 115 -1.53 21.07 2.65
CA ASN A 115 -0.69 21.72 1.62
C ASN A 115 0.81 21.65 1.94
N LYS A 116 1.24 20.99 3.04
CA LYS A 116 2.67 20.81 3.36
C LYS A 116 3.41 20.21 2.18
N PHE A 117 4.51 20.84 1.77
CA PHE A 117 5.38 20.26 0.75
C PHE A 117 6.11 19.05 1.33
N ILE A 118 5.84 17.88 0.75
CA ILE A 118 6.44 16.59 1.15
C ILE A 118 7.11 15.97 -0.07
N VAL A 119 8.33 15.49 0.10
CA VAL A 119 9.01 14.67 -0.90
C VAL A 119 9.34 13.32 -0.28
N ILE A 120 8.82 12.25 -0.89
CA ILE A 120 9.12 10.88 -0.50
C ILE A 120 10.12 10.26 -1.49
N TYR A 121 10.98 9.36 -0.98
CA TYR A 121 11.90 8.59 -1.81
C TYR A 121 12.23 7.23 -1.19
N CYS A 122 12.69 6.30 -2.03
CA CYS A 122 13.12 4.97 -1.59
C CYS A 122 14.59 4.73 -1.97
N GLY A 123 14.88 4.56 -3.25
CA GLY A 123 16.25 4.40 -3.75
C GLY A 123 16.87 3.02 -3.49
N CYS A 124 16.12 2.03 -3.01
CA CYS A 124 16.64 0.69 -2.74
C CYS A 124 16.68 -0.23 -3.97
N CYS A 125 15.99 0.11 -5.03
CA CYS A 125 15.82 -0.70 -6.24
C CYS A 125 15.49 0.19 -7.44
N PRO A 126 15.60 -0.34 -8.67
CA PRO A 126 15.19 0.39 -9.86
C PRO A 126 13.73 0.83 -9.77
N TRP A 127 13.42 2.00 -10.35
CA TRP A 127 12.10 2.62 -10.31
C TRP A 127 10.97 1.65 -10.65
N SER A 128 11.14 0.89 -11.73
CA SER A 128 10.14 -0.07 -12.21
C SER A 128 9.82 -1.21 -11.23
N HIS A 129 10.65 -1.41 -10.21
CA HIS A 129 10.52 -2.50 -9.23
C HIS A 129 10.41 -1.99 -7.79
N CYS A 130 10.22 -0.68 -7.59
CA CYS A 130 10.11 -0.12 -6.25
C CYS A 130 8.74 -0.40 -5.61
N PRO A 131 8.67 -1.21 -4.52
CA PRO A 131 7.41 -1.55 -3.88
C PRO A 131 6.93 -0.48 -2.90
N ASN A 132 7.75 0.54 -2.61
CA ASN A 132 7.52 1.45 -1.48
C ASN A 132 6.92 2.79 -1.86
N VAL A 133 7.36 3.40 -2.97
CA VAL A 133 7.00 4.80 -3.27
C VAL A 133 5.53 4.96 -3.63
N LYS A 134 4.96 4.02 -4.40
CA LYS A 134 3.54 4.13 -4.78
C LYS A 134 2.59 3.97 -3.58
N PRO A 135 2.71 2.96 -2.71
CA PRO A 135 1.88 2.88 -1.51
C PRO A 135 2.01 4.10 -0.59
N ALA A 136 3.22 4.68 -0.47
CA ALA A 136 3.43 5.89 0.31
C ALA A 136 2.72 7.11 -0.30
N ASP A 137 2.84 7.31 -1.62
CA ASP A 137 2.16 8.39 -2.34
C ASP A 137 0.64 8.25 -2.23
N ASP A 138 0.11 7.04 -2.48
CA ASP A 138 -1.33 6.75 -2.36
C ASP A 138 -1.84 7.04 -0.94
N ALA A 139 -1.09 6.65 0.10
CA ALA A 139 -1.46 6.91 1.49
C ALA A 139 -1.52 8.41 1.82
N LEU A 140 -0.52 9.18 1.38
CA LEU A 140 -0.50 10.63 1.58
C LEU A 140 -1.67 11.32 0.86
N ARG A 141 -1.95 10.93 -0.39
CA ARG A 141 -3.07 11.49 -1.16
C ARG A 141 -4.41 11.11 -0.57
N ALA A 142 -4.58 9.87 -0.11
CA ALA A 142 -5.79 9.44 0.60
C ALA A 142 -6.04 10.24 1.89
N MET A 143 -4.99 10.74 2.55
CA MET A 143 -5.08 11.66 3.69
C MET A 143 -5.35 13.12 3.28
N GLY A 144 -5.45 13.43 1.98
CA GLY A 144 -5.75 14.75 1.47
C GLY A 144 -4.53 15.66 1.25
N PHE A 145 -3.30 15.15 1.30
CA PHE A 145 -2.13 15.97 0.98
C PHE A 145 -2.10 16.32 -0.52
N THR A 146 -1.99 17.61 -0.82
CA THR A 146 -2.06 18.15 -2.18
C THR A 146 -0.70 18.48 -2.77
N ASN A 147 0.33 18.66 -1.93
CA ASN A 147 1.67 19.07 -2.36
C ASN A 147 2.71 17.97 -2.07
N VAL A 148 2.50 16.79 -2.67
CA VAL A 148 3.38 15.62 -2.55
C VAL A 148 4.11 15.40 -3.86
N LYS A 149 5.43 15.21 -3.78
CA LYS A 149 6.28 14.77 -4.87
C LYS A 149 7.01 13.48 -4.51
N VAL A 150 7.31 12.68 -5.51
CA VAL A 150 8.13 11.48 -5.39
C VAL A 150 9.45 11.73 -6.13
N LEU A 151 10.57 11.58 -5.41
CA LEU A 151 11.89 11.69 -6.04
C LEU A 151 12.09 10.51 -7.01
N TYR A 152 12.31 10.84 -8.27
CA TYR A 152 12.56 9.88 -9.32
C TYR A 152 13.99 9.35 -9.24
N ILE A 153 14.14 8.11 -8.76
CA ILE A 153 15.39 7.35 -8.73
C ILE A 153 15.26 6.22 -9.74
N SER A 154 15.92 6.34 -10.88
CA SER A 154 15.76 5.40 -11.99
C SER A 154 16.39 4.04 -11.71
N ASN A 155 17.58 4.03 -11.12
CA ASN A 155 18.36 2.83 -10.81
C ASN A 155 18.36 2.53 -9.30
N ASN A 156 19.12 3.32 -8.55
CA ASN A 156 19.21 3.25 -7.09
C ASN A 156 19.81 4.57 -6.55
N PHE A 157 19.73 4.77 -5.23
CA PHE A 157 20.22 6.00 -4.59
C PHE A 157 21.73 6.21 -4.77
N GLY A 158 22.52 5.15 -4.79
CA GLY A 158 23.96 5.23 -5.08
C GLY A 158 24.23 5.88 -6.42
N ALA A 159 23.71 5.28 -7.49
CA ALA A 159 23.98 5.72 -8.87
C ALA A 159 23.35 7.08 -9.22
N ASP A 160 22.13 7.33 -8.74
CA ASP A 160 21.34 8.48 -9.16
C ASP A 160 21.47 9.69 -8.22
N TRP A 161 22.07 9.51 -7.03
CA TRP A 161 22.28 10.59 -6.06
C TRP A 161 23.74 10.68 -5.58
N VAL A 162 24.31 9.61 -5.00
CA VAL A 162 25.65 9.64 -4.40
C VAL A 162 26.74 9.84 -5.45
N ASP A 163 26.71 9.05 -6.53
CA ASP A 163 27.69 9.10 -7.61
C ASP A 163 27.60 10.40 -8.45
N LYS A 164 26.47 11.12 -8.30
CA LYS A 164 26.28 12.47 -8.87
C LYS A 164 26.89 13.57 -8.00
N GLY A 165 27.44 13.24 -6.84
CA GLY A 165 28.04 14.19 -5.92
C GLY A 165 27.03 15.06 -5.18
N TYR A 166 25.75 14.65 -5.10
CA TYR A 166 24.76 15.38 -4.33
C TYR A 166 24.95 15.20 -2.83
N PRO A 167 24.46 16.12 -2.00
CA PRO A 167 24.66 16.06 -0.55
C PRO A 167 24.11 14.78 0.07
N VAL A 168 24.91 14.14 0.94
CA VAL A 168 24.53 12.95 1.69
C VAL A 168 24.82 13.11 3.18
N ALA A 169 24.00 12.46 4.00
CA ALA A 169 24.26 12.19 5.40
C ALA A 169 24.32 10.68 5.63
N LYS A 170 24.81 10.24 6.79
CA LYS A 170 24.95 8.84 7.21
C LYS A 170 24.51 8.70 8.66
N GLY A 171 24.15 7.48 9.04
CA GLY A 171 23.63 7.18 10.37
C GLY A 171 22.14 7.43 10.48
N ASP A 172 21.65 7.52 11.70
CA ASP A 172 20.24 7.81 12.02
C ASP A 172 20.00 9.31 12.18
#